data_73e5c373ded2297cd0419da54fa8b3e4
#
_entry.id   73e5c373ded2297cd0419da54fa8b3e4
#
_cell.length_a   1.000
_cell.length_b   1.000
_cell.length_c   1.000
_cell.angle_alpha   90.00
_cell.angle_beta   90.00
_cell.angle_gamma   90.00
#
_symmetry.space_group_name_H-M   'P 1'
#
loop_
_entity.id
_entity.type
_entity.pdbx_description
1 polymer ?
#
loop_
_entity_poly.entity_id
_entity_poly.type
_entity_poly.pdbx_seq_one_letter_code
_entity_poly.pdbx_strand_id
1 'polypeptide(L)'
;AVVVEPLVQNRQKQKEFITSASHELKTPLTVIHADAQLLESEIGENEWLSDIIKQTMHMTEMTHRLVYLTRAEEQDGHFVKINFPISDVAEDITGAYRSVAQNNGKIFEIDIQGGLSYCGDEKAIRELMTVLLDNAFKYSTSGGKITVKLASVGRGVRFTVENAVSQIDPQQLKIFTERFY
;
A
#
# COMPACT_ATOMS: atom_id res chain seq x y z
N ALA A 1 34.15 -13.17 -17.73
CA ALA A 1 33.18 -13.97 -16.96
C ALA A 1 33.39 -13.86 -15.44
N VAL A 2 34.58 -13.53 -14.95
CA VAL A 2 34.93 -13.57 -13.51
C VAL A 2 34.43 -12.36 -12.70
N VAL A 3 34.00 -11.26 -13.34
CA VAL A 3 33.62 -10.01 -12.65
C VAL A 3 32.11 -9.92 -12.35
N VAL A 4 31.28 -10.70 -13.01
CA VAL A 4 29.81 -10.59 -12.89
C VAL A 4 29.29 -11.36 -11.66
N GLU A 5 29.86 -12.47 -11.32
CA GLU A 5 29.43 -13.37 -10.23
C GLU A 5 29.53 -12.72 -8.83
N PRO A 6 30.63 -12.03 -8.46
CA PRO A 6 30.73 -11.31 -7.19
C PRO A 6 29.75 -10.14 -7.05
N LEU A 7 29.41 -9.46 -8.16
CA LEU A 7 28.45 -8.35 -8.16
C LEU A 7 27.03 -8.84 -7.93
N VAL A 8 26.66 -9.97 -8.53
CA VAL A 8 25.33 -10.60 -8.34
C VAL A 8 25.20 -11.10 -6.90
N GLN A 9 26.21 -11.78 -6.35
CA GLN A 9 26.21 -12.24 -4.97
C GLN A 9 26.15 -11.10 -3.95
N ASN A 10 26.82 -10.00 -4.22
CA ASN A 10 26.81 -8.84 -3.32
C ASN A 10 25.42 -8.17 -3.31
N ARG A 11 24.77 -8.05 -4.47
CA ARG A 11 23.37 -7.57 -4.56
C ARG A 11 22.39 -8.48 -3.81
N GLN A 12 22.54 -9.80 -3.95
CA GLN A 12 21.67 -10.75 -3.26
C GLN A 12 21.81 -10.64 -1.74
N LYS A 13 23.03 -10.59 -1.22
CA LYS A 13 23.30 -10.40 0.21
C LYS A 13 22.76 -9.07 0.75
N GLN A 14 22.87 -8.00 -0.03
CA GLN A 14 22.34 -6.69 0.33
C GLN A 14 20.79 -6.73 0.44
N LYS A 15 20.13 -7.41 -0.46
CA LYS A 15 18.67 -7.59 -0.46
C LYS A 15 18.20 -8.42 0.75
N GLU A 16 18.84 -9.56 0.99
CA GLU A 16 18.54 -10.41 2.14
C GLU A 16 18.73 -9.64 3.45
N PHE A 17 19.79 -8.84 3.55
CA PHE A 17 20.03 -7.98 4.69
C PHE A 17 18.91 -6.94 4.87
N ILE A 18 18.48 -6.24 3.81
CA ILE A 18 17.41 -5.22 3.88
C ILE A 18 16.09 -5.89 4.27
N THR A 19 15.77 -7.05 3.71
CA THR A 19 14.54 -7.79 4.04
C THR A 19 14.55 -8.24 5.49
N SER A 20 15.64 -8.83 5.96
CA SER A 20 15.78 -9.27 7.36
C SER A 20 15.72 -8.10 8.33
N ALA A 21 16.49 -7.03 8.07
CA ALA A 21 16.48 -5.84 8.91
C ALA A 21 15.09 -5.18 8.99
N SER A 22 14.35 -5.16 7.88
CA SER A 22 12.99 -4.62 7.86
C SER A 22 12.02 -5.46 8.69
N HIS A 23 12.14 -6.79 8.68
CA HIS A 23 11.35 -7.65 9.55
C HIS A 23 11.70 -7.47 11.02
N GLU A 24 12.99 -7.32 11.33
CA GLU A 24 13.46 -7.09 12.70
C GLU A 24 13.07 -5.71 13.24
N LEU A 25 12.95 -4.70 12.38
CA LEU A 25 12.47 -3.37 12.76
C LEU A 25 10.96 -3.32 12.95
N LYS A 26 10.19 -4.10 12.19
CA LYS A 26 8.72 -4.10 12.29
C LYS A 26 8.23 -4.50 13.68
N THR A 27 8.84 -5.50 14.30
CA THR A 27 8.42 -6.03 15.61
C THR A 27 8.52 -4.95 16.70
N PRO A 28 9.66 -4.29 16.96
CA PRO A 28 9.76 -3.26 18.00
C PRO A 28 8.87 -2.05 17.66
N LEU A 29 8.72 -1.66 16.41
CA LEU A 29 7.82 -0.56 16.03
C LEU A 29 6.37 -0.88 16.35
N THR A 30 5.92 -2.13 16.14
CA THR A 30 4.56 -2.56 16.47
C THR A 30 4.34 -2.50 17.99
N VAL A 31 5.33 -2.90 18.79
CA VAL A 31 5.24 -2.83 20.27
C VAL A 31 5.17 -1.38 20.74
N ILE A 32 6.10 -0.51 20.28
CA ILE A 32 6.10 0.91 20.64
C ILE A 32 4.79 1.60 20.25
N HIS A 33 4.26 1.28 19.09
CA HIS A 33 2.98 1.81 18.62
C HIS A 33 1.81 1.38 19.52
N ALA A 34 1.74 0.10 19.88
CA ALA A 34 0.71 -0.45 20.75
C ALA A 34 0.80 0.13 22.19
N ASP A 35 2.02 0.24 22.74
CA ASP A 35 2.25 0.81 24.06
C ASP A 35 1.85 2.29 24.11
N ALA A 36 2.18 3.05 23.07
CA ALA A 36 1.79 4.45 22.96
C ALA A 36 0.26 4.62 22.88
N GLN A 37 -0.44 3.75 22.13
CA GLN A 37 -1.90 3.75 22.06
C GLN A 37 -2.55 3.37 23.41
N LEU A 38 -1.99 2.40 24.12
CA LEU A 38 -2.46 2.03 25.46
C LEU A 38 -2.30 3.19 26.44
N LEU A 39 -1.14 3.83 26.46
CA LEU A 39 -0.91 5.02 27.29
C LEU A 39 -1.87 6.17 26.93
N GLU A 40 -2.11 6.43 25.65
CA GLU A 40 -3.07 7.44 25.22
C GLU A 40 -4.50 7.13 25.71
N SER A 41 -4.88 5.85 25.72
CA SER A 41 -6.18 5.41 26.25
C SER A 41 -6.30 5.56 27.77
N GLU A 42 -5.19 5.44 28.53
CA GLU A 42 -5.18 5.53 29.99
C GLU A 42 -5.10 6.97 30.51
N ILE A 43 -4.24 7.81 29.90
CA ILE A 43 -3.98 9.17 30.38
C ILE A 43 -4.67 10.26 29.56
N GLY A 44 -5.37 9.89 28.48
CA GLY A 44 -6.04 10.81 27.57
C GLY A 44 -5.10 11.37 26.47
N GLU A 45 -5.64 12.29 25.67
CA GLU A 45 -4.90 12.93 24.57
C GLU A 45 -3.65 13.63 25.09
N ASN A 46 -2.50 13.28 24.52
CA ASN A 46 -1.20 13.85 24.84
C ASN A 46 -0.41 14.09 23.55
N GLU A 47 0.09 15.32 23.38
CA GLU A 47 0.81 15.73 22.16
C GLU A 47 2.04 14.82 21.90
N TRP A 48 2.80 14.47 22.94
CA TRP A 48 3.97 13.60 22.80
C TRP A 48 3.61 12.17 22.39
N LEU A 49 2.52 11.61 22.94
CA LEU A 49 2.04 10.28 22.56
C LEU A 49 1.52 10.29 21.12
N SER A 50 0.76 11.31 20.73
CA SER A 50 0.31 11.47 19.35
C SER A 50 1.48 11.54 18.37
N ASP A 51 2.56 12.22 18.73
CA ASP A 51 3.76 12.28 17.90
C ASP A 51 4.51 10.94 17.85
N ILE A 52 4.62 10.20 18.95
CA ILE A 52 5.21 8.85 18.97
C ILE A 52 4.39 7.91 18.06
N ILE A 53 3.07 7.95 18.16
CA ILE A 53 2.17 7.15 17.30
C ILE A 53 2.40 7.48 15.84
N LYS A 54 2.43 8.75 15.46
CA LYS A 54 2.69 9.20 14.09
C LYS A 54 4.06 8.75 13.58
N GLN A 55 5.11 8.89 14.40
CA GLN A 55 6.47 8.48 14.03
C GLN A 55 6.61 6.97 13.87
N THR A 56 6.00 6.17 14.73
CA THR A 56 6.01 4.71 14.60
C THR A 56 5.27 4.24 13.37
N MET A 57 4.15 4.86 13.03
CA MET A 57 3.44 4.61 11.77
C MET A 57 4.31 4.97 10.55
N HIS A 58 4.96 6.12 10.57
CA HIS A 58 5.84 6.55 9.49
C HIS A 58 7.03 5.60 9.30
N MET A 59 7.69 5.17 10.37
CA MET A 59 8.79 4.20 10.30
C MET A 59 8.31 2.84 9.80
N THR A 60 7.13 2.40 10.20
CA THR A 60 6.52 1.17 9.70
C THR A 60 6.28 1.25 8.18
N GLU A 61 5.75 2.37 7.69
CA GLU A 61 5.56 2.61 6.26
C GLU A 61 6.90 2.60 5.50
N MET A 62 7.94 3.23 6.03
CA MET A 62 9.28 3.22 5.43
C MET A 62 9.87 1.82 5.35
N THR A 63 9.73 1.00 6.39
CA THR A 63 10.20 -0.39 6.38
C THR A 63 9.47 -1.22 5.34
N HIS A 64 8.16 -1.04 5.17
CA HIS A 64 7.37 -1.68 4.11
C HIS A 64 7.85 -1.27 2.71
N ARG A 65 8.13 0.02 2.50
CA ARG A 65 8.66 0.53 1.23
C ARG A 65 10.03 -0.08 0.90
N LEU A 66 10.92 -0.23 1.89
CA LEU A 66 12.24 -0.86 1.69
C LEU A 66 12.11 -2.33 1.25
N VAL A 67 11.25 -3.11 1.90
CA VAL A 67 10.97 -4.50 1.49
C VAL A 67 10.37 -4.56 0.08
N TYR A 68 9.45 -3.67 -0.23
CA TYR A 68 8.83 -3.61 -1.55
C TYR A 68 9.86 -3.34 -2.65
N LEU A 69 10.76 -2.36 -2.43
CA LEU A 69 11.80 -2.02 -3.39
C LEU A 69 12.77 -3.18 -3.63
N THR A 70 13.18 -3.88 -2.56
CA THR A 70 14.05 -5.06 -2.71
C THR A 70 13.37 -6.19 -3.47
N ARG A 71 12.07 -6.43 -3.24
CA ARG A 71 11.29 -7.44 -3.97
C ARG A 71 11.02 -7.03 -5.41
N ALA A 72 10.73 -5.76 -5.69
CA ALA A 72 10.51 -5.26 -7.04
C ALA A 72 11.76 -5.44 -7.93
N GLU A 73 12.96 -5.37 -7.35
CA GLU A 73 14.22 -5.66 -8.04
C GLU A 73 14.50 -7.16 -8.21
N GLU A 74 13.89 -8.05 -7.40
CA GLU A 74 13.98 -9.52 -7.57
C GLU A 74 13.12 -10.03 -8.72
N GLN A 75 12.13 -9.26 -9.16
CA GLN A 75 11.17 -9.68 -10.17
C GLN A 75 11.70 -9.59 -11.62
N ASP A 76 13.01 -9.74 -11.82
CA ASP A 76 13.53 -10.10 -13.13
C ASP A 76 13.10 -11.55 -13.50
N GLY A 77 11.79 -11.74 -13.68
CA GLY A 77 11.31 -12.81 -14.54
C GLY A 77 10.45 -13.94 -13.97
N HIS A 78 10.07 -13.97 -12.71
CA HIS A 78 9.19 -15.05 -12.19
C HIS A 78 7.84 -14.53 -11.67
N PHE A 79 7.14 -13.73 -12.47
CA PHE A 79 5.71 -13.52 -12.24
C PHE A 79 4.97 -14.83 -12.51
N VAL A 80 4.38 -15.42 -11.49
CA VAL A 80 3.48 -16.56 -11.68
C VAL A 80 2.18 -16.00 -12.28
N LYS A 81 2.14 -15.97 -13.62
CA LYS A 81 0.93 -15.54 -14.33
C LYS A 81 -0.11 -16.64 -14.26
N ILE A 82 -1.16 -16.42 -13.51
CA ILE A 82 -2.34 -17.27 -13.47
C ILE A 82 -3.53 -16.49 -13.98
N ASN A 83 -4.53 -17.19 -14.49
CA ASN A 83 -5.82 -16.59 -14.80
C ASN A 83 -6.68 -16.61 -13.53
N PHE A 84 -7.12 -15.46 -13.05
CA PHE A 84 -7.91 -15.33 -11.83
C PHE A 84 -9.09 -14.36 -12.02
N PRO A 85 -10.17 -14.49 -11.22
CA PRO A 85 -11.35 -13.65 -11.29
C PRO A 85 -11.06 -12.29 -10.62
N ILE A 86 -10.61 -11.31 -11.41
CA ILE A 86 -10.22 -10.00 -10.89
C ILE A 86 -11.40 -9.22 -10.29
N SER A 87 -12.63 -9.50 -10.74
CA SER A 87 -13.84 -8.91 -10.13
C SER A 87 -13.99 -9.33 -8.68
N ASP A 88 -13.84 -10.63 -8.39
CA ASP A 88 -13.97 -11.17 -7.04
C ASP A 88 -12.87 -10.62 -6.12
N VAL A 89 -11.64 -10.52 -6.66
CA VAL A 89 -10.50 -9.91 -5.96
C VAL A 89 -10.78 -8.45 -5.60
N ALA A 90 -11.35 -7.67 -6.51
CA ALA A 90 -11.69 -6.27 -6.27
C ALA A 90 -12.84 -6.13 -5.25
N GLU A 91 -13.84 -7.01 -5.32
CA GLU A 91 -14.96 -7.04 -4.35
C GLU A 91 -14.47 -7.37 -2.94
N ASP A 92 -13.61 -8.38 -2.79
CA ASP A 92 -13.01 -8.76 -1.51
C ASP A 92 -12.28 -7.58 -0.86
N ILE A 93 -11.37 -6.96 -1.63
CA ILE A 93 -10.54 -5.88 -1.14
C ILE A 93 -11.39 -4.67 -0.78
N THR A 94 -12.27 -4.22 -1.70
CA THR A 94 -13.12 -3.05 -1.45
C THR A 94 -14.13 -3.29 -0.33
N GLY A 95 -14.58 -4.52 -0.16
CA GLY A 95 -15.45 -4.94 0.93
C GLY A 95 -14.86 -4.64 2.31
N ALA A 96 -13.58 -4.91 2.50
CA ALA A 96 -12.86 -4.62 3.75
C ALA A 96 -12.82 -3.12 4.10
N TYR A 97 -12.82 -2.25 3.09
CA TYR A 97 -12.78 -0.79 3.30
C TYR A 97 -14.13 -0.16 3.62
N ARG A 98 -15.27 -0.87 3.51
CA ARG A 98 -16.59 -0.33 3.86
C ARG A 98 -16.67 0.12 5.31
N SER A 99 -16.18 -0.72 6.23
CA SER A 99 -16.14 -0.39 7.66
C SER A 99 -15.21 0.78 7.95
N VAL A 100 -14.07 0.84 7.26
CA VAL A 100 -13.11 1.95 7.37
C VAL A 100 -13.74 3.26 6.91
N ALA A 101 -14.49 3.24 5.79
CA ALA A 101 -15.21 4.39 5.28
C ALA A 101 -16.26 4.90 6.27
N GLN A 102 -17.05 4.01 6.82
CA GLN A 102 -18.10 4.33 7.80
C GLN A 102 -17.51 4.95 9.06
N ASN A 103 -16.45 4.36 9.62
CA ASN A 103 -15.79 4.86 10.82
C ASN A 103 -15.14 6.24 10.63
N ASN A 104 -14.66 6.52 9.42
CA ASN A 104 -14.05 7.81 9.06
C ASN A 104 -15.07 8.82 8.48
N GLY A 105 -16.37 8.51 8.46
CA GLY A 105 -17.43 9.36 7.93
C GLY A 105 -17.26 9.71 6.45
N LYS A 106 -16.63 8.82 5.65
CA LYS A 106 -16.38 9.02 4.23
C LYS A 106 -17.46 8.39 3.37
N ILE A 107 -17.77 9.01 2.24
CA ILE A 107 -18.66 8.43 1.23
C ILE A 107 -17.84 7.50 0.35
N PHE A 108 -18.17 6.21 0.37
CA PHE A 108 -17.44 5.17 -0.37
C PHE A 108 -18.33 4.51 -1.41
N GLU A 109 -18.11 4.80 -2.68
CA GLU A 109 -18.85 4.23 -3.81
C GLU A 109 -18.01 3.19 -4.54
N ILE A 110 -18.63 2.03 -4.81
CA ILE A 110 -17.99 0.88 -5.44
C ILE A 110 -18.81 0.49 -6.65
N ASP A 111 -18.17 0.48 -7.82
CA ASP A 111 -18.73 0.10 -9.11
C ASP A 111 -17.80 -0.94 -9.76
N ILE A 112 -18.04 -2.22 -9.51
CA ILE A 112 -17.23 -3.33 -9.99
C ILE A 112 -18.03 -4.10 -11.03
N GLN A 113 -17.56 -4.10 -12.26
CA GLN A 113 -18.08 -4.95 -13.31
C GLN A 113 -17.76 -6.42 -12.98
N GLY A 114 -18.82 -7.23 -12.78
CA GLY A 114 -18.69 -8.65 -12.45
C GLY A 114 -18.20 -9.49 -13.62
N GLY A 115 -17.66 -10.67 -13.29
CA GLY A 115 -17.29 -11.71 -14.28
C GLY A 115 -16.03 -11.42 -15.08
N LEU A 116 -15.20 -10.43 -14.69
CA LEU A 116 -13.93 -10.17 -15.35
C LEU A 116 -12.83 -11.10 -14.80
N SER A 117 -12.00 -11.58 -15.72
CA SER A 117 -10.79 -12.34 -15.41
C SER A 117 -9.55 -11.62 -15.91
N TYR A 118 -8.43 -11.82 -15.22
CA TYR A 118 -7.14 -11.25 -15.58
C TYR A 118 -6.05 -12.31 -15.51
N CYS A 119 -5.10 -12.27 -16.44
CA CYS A 119 -3.94 -13.14 -16.46
C CYS A 119 -2.72 -12.37 -15.93
N GLY A 120 -2.30 -12.67 -14.71
CA GLY A 120 -1.21 -11.97 -14.04
C GLY A 120 -0.88 -12.57 -12.68
N ASP A 121 -0.08 -11.85 -11.91
CA ASP A 121 0.22 -12.20 -10.51
C ASP A 121 -0.89 -11.64 -9.60
N GLU A 122 -1.77 -12.52 -9.12
CA GLU A 122 -2.90 -12.13 -8.27
C GLU A 122 -2.44 -11.40 -7.00
N LYS A 123 -1.35 -11.86 -6.39
CA LYS A 123 -0.83 -11.27 -5.15
C LYS A 123 -0.36 -9.83 -5.37
N ALA A 124 0.38 -9.60 -6.46
CA ALA A 124 0.85 -8.27 -6.82
C ALA A 124 -0.33 -7.33 -7.17
N ILE A 125 -1.37 -7.84 -7.82
CA ILE A 125 -2.57 -7.05 -8.13
C ILE A 125 -3.36 -6.71 -6.85
N ARG A 126 -3.52 -7.66 -5.93
CA ARG A 126 -4.13 -7.41 -4.61
C ARG A 126 -3.39 -6.30 -3.85
N GLU A 127 -2.06 -6.39 -3.81
CA GLU A 127 -1.22 -5.39 -3.16
C GLU A 127 -1.36 -4.01 -3.83
N LEU A 128 -1.35 -3.95 -5.17
CA LEU A 128 -1.57 -2.70 -5.91
C LEU A 128 -2.92 -2.06 -5.58
N MET A 129 -4.01 -2.84 -5.59
CA MET A 129 -5.35 -2.34 -5.26
C MET A 129 -5.41 -1.82 -3.83
N THR A 130 -4.80 -2.52 -2.87
CA THR A 130 -4.72 -2.12 -1.46
C THR A 130 -3.97 -0.79 -1.31
N VAL A 131 -2.79 -0.65 -1.94
CA VAL A 131 -2.00 0.59 -1.90
C VAL A 131 -2.78 1.78 -2.46
N LEU A 132 -3.51 1.58 -3.56
CA LEU A 132 -4.33 2.64 -4.16
C LEU A 132 -5.48 3.06 -3.23
N LEU A 133 -6.14 2.10 -2.57
CA LEU A 133 -7.19 2.37 -1.60
C LEU A 133 -6.64 3.07 -0.34
N ASP A 134 -5.55 2.57 0.23
CA ASP A 134 -4.90 3.21 1.39
C ASP A 134 -4.55 4.66 1.10
N ASN A 135 -3.98 4.94 -0.08
CA ASN A 135 -3.69 6.30 -0.51
C ASN A 135 -4.96 7.16 -0.63
N ALA A 136 -6.02 6.62 -1.23
CA ALA A 136 -7.28 7.35 -1.36
C ALA A 136 -7.90 7.68 -0.01
N PHE A 137 -7.89 6.73 0.94
CA PHE A 137 -8.39 6.95 2.30
C PHE A 137 -7.52 7.91 3.10
N LYS A 138 -6.20 7.84 2.97
CA LYS A 138 -5.24 8.71 3.65
C LYS A 138 -5.37 10.17 3.21
N TYR A 139 -5.50 10.42 1.90
CA TYR A 139 -5.47 11.77 1.33
C TYR A 139 -6.84 12.36 1.03
N SER A 140 -7.91 11.61 1.21
CA SER A 140 -9.27 12.13 1.09
C SER A 140 -9.60 13.10 2.22
N THR A 141 -10.28 14.20 1.90
CA THR A 141 -10.82 15.15 2.89
C THR A 141 -11.77 14.47 3.87
N SER A 142 -11.95 15.06 5.06
CA SER A 142 -12.98 14.63 6.01
C SER A 142 -14.37 14.71 5.36
N GLY A 143 -15.18 13.64 5.48
CA GLY A 143 -16.46 13.52 4.77
C GLY A 143 -16.34 13.39 3.24
N GLY A 144 -15.13 13.32 2.71
CA GLY A 144 -14.87 13.26 1.28
C GLY A 144 -15.38 11.96 0.63
N LYS A 145 -15.65 12.06 -0.67
CA LYS A 145 -16.08 10.94 -1.49
C LYS A 145 -14.87 10.18 -2.03
N ILE A 146 -14.91 8.85 -1.94
CA ILE A 146 -13.97 7.93 -2.58
C ILE A 146 -14.78 7.04 -3.52
N THR A 147 -14.38 6.96 -4.78
CA THR A 147 -15.04 6.15 -5.80
C THR A 147 -14.06 5.11 -6.35
N VAL A 148 -14.48 3.85 -6.37
CA VAL A 148 -13.70 2.74 -6.94
C VAL A 148 -14.48 2.17 -8.13
N LYS A 149 -13.78 1.97 -9.25
CA LYS A 149 -14.36 1.35 -10.44
C LYS A 149 -13.45 0.27 -11.00
N LEU A 150 -14.06 -0.87 -11.37
CA LEU A 150 -13.40 -1.89 -12.16
C LEU A 150 -14.24 -2.12 -13.42
N ALA A 151 -13.65 -1.97 -14.59
CA ALA A 151 -14.33 -2.16 -15.86
C ALA A 151 -13.43 -2.78 -16.92
N SER A 152 -14.04 -3.48 -17.90
CA SER A 152 -13.36 -3.93 -19.10
C SER A 152 -13.05 -2.74 -20.01
N VAL A 153 -11.82 -2.63 -20.50
CA VAL A 153 -11.40 -1.60 -21.44
C VAL A 153 -10.56 -2.23 -22.55
N GLY A 154 -11.14 -2.32 -23.72
CA GLY A 154 -10.50 -2.99 -24.86
C GLY A 154 -10.24 -4.47 -24.57
N ARG A 155 -8.96 -4.88 -24.57
CA ARG A 155 -8.53 -6.25 -24.23
C ARG A 155 -8.04 -6.40 -22.79
N GLY A 156 -8.19 -5.37 -21.96
CA GLY A 156 -7.71 -5.34 -20.59
C GLY A 156 -8.79 -4.93 -19.61
N VAL A 157 -8.37 -4.77 -18.37
CA VAL A 157 -9.20 -4.27 -17.28
C VAL A 157 -8.62 -2.97 -16.75
N ARG A 158 -9.49 -2.06 -16.32
CA ARG A 158 -9.11 -0.81 -15.69
C ARG A 158 -9.68 -0.78 -14.28
N PHE A 159 -8.78 -0.67 -13.31
CA PHE A 159 -9.13 -0.37 -11.93
C PHE A 159 -8.84 1.10 -11.65
N THR A 160 -9.82 1.84 -11.17
CA THR A 160 -9.74 3.28 -10.92
C THR A 160 -10.14 3.56 -9.48
N VAL A 161 -9.34 4.37 -8.79
CA VAL A 161 -9.66 4.89 -7.46
C VAL A 161 -9.58 6.41 -7.53
N GLU A 162 -10.66 7.07 -7.18
CA GLU A 162 -10.78 8.53 -7.15
C GLU A 162 -11.13 8.98 -5.73
N ASN A 163 -10.48 10.02 -5.24
CA ASN A 163 -10.79 10.59 -3.93
C ASN A 163 -10.88 12.11 -3.98
N ALA A 164 -11.77 12.67 -3.14
CA ALA A 164 -11.91 14.11 -3.00
C ALA A 164 -10.73 14.70 -2.21
N VAL A 165 -10.08 15.72 -2.74
CA VAL A 165 -9.01 16.47 -2.07
C VAL A 165 -9.34 17.96 -2.06
N SER A 166 -8.89 18.70 -1.03
CA SER A 166 -9.16 20.13 -0.89
C SER A 166 -8.36 20.97 -1.88
N GLN A 167 -7.09 20.64 -2.07
CA GLN A 167 -6.18 21.27 -3.04
C GLN A 167 -5.10 20.30 -3.45
N ILE A 168 -4.73 20.29 -4.73
CA ILE A 168 -3.55 19.58 -5.24
C ILE A 168 -2.57 20.65 -5.73
N ASP A 169 -1.37 20.68 -5.15
CA ASP A 169 -0.27 21.46 -5.70
C ASP A 169 0.23 20.77 -6.99
N PRO A 170 0.19 21.47 -8.15
CA PRO A 170 0.69 20.90 -9.40
C PRO A 170 2.15 20.46 -9.35
N GLN A 171 2.95 21.03 -8.45
CA GLN A 171 4.34 20.62 -8.25
C GLN A 171 4.44 19.28 -7.53
N GLN A 172 3.53 18.98 -6.62
CA GLN A 172 3.46 17.67 -5.93
C GLN A 172 3.04 16.55 -6.87
N LEU A 173 2.22 16.81 -7.90
CA LEU A 173 1.83 15.80 -8.89
C LEU A 173 3.03 15.20 -9.64
N LYS A 174 4.08 15.97 -9.89
CA LYS A 174 5.31 15.48 -10.51
C LYS A 174 6.08 14.53 -9.59
N ILE A 175 6.03 14.78 -8.30
CA ILE A 175 6.75 14.03 -7.27
C ILE A 175 6.10 12.65 -7.03
N PHE A 176 4.77 12.52 -7.15
CA PHE A 176 4.06 11.24 -6.98
C PHE A 176 4.46 10.15 -7.98
N THR A 177 5.06 10.51 -9.10
CA THR A 177 5.55 9.57 -10.14
C THR A 177 7.05 9.31 -10.05
N GLU A 178 7.78 10.03 -9.20
CA GLU A 178 9.21 9.83 -9.01
C GLU A 178 9.49 8.72 -7.98
N ARG A 179 10.45 7.83 -8.30
CA ARG A 179 10.94 6.81 -7.35
C ARG A 179 11.58 7.53 -6.15
N PHE A 180 11.21 7.15 -4.93
CA PHE A 180 11.81 7.62 -3.67
C PHE A 180 11.29 8.94 -3.08
N TYR A 181 10.04 9.30 -3.33
CA TYR A 181 9.44 10.38 -2.55
C TYR A 181 8.47 9.85 -1.51
#